data_efc6a892189804d58cc23fae9eab9d31
#
_entry.id   efc6a892189804d58cc23fae9eab9d31
#
_cell.length_a   1.000
_cell.length_b   1.000
_cell.length_c   1.000
_cell.angle_alpha   90.00
_cell.angle_beta   90.00
_cell.angle_gamma   90.00
#
_symmetry.space_group_name_H-M   'P 1'
#
loop_
_entity.id
_entity.type
_entity.pdbx_description
1 polymer ?
#
loop_
_entity_poly.entity_id
_entity_poly.type
_entity_poly.pdbx_seq_one_letter_code
_entity_poly.pdbx_strand_id
1 'polypeptide(L)'
;MGLIMQEATWSDQFDALHQLAIDQTGLTDFGDTAYQEGLRALLAALDASPPSSPGEVRSAQSLINGALIARLHTQAQWHANPGYDNRPIVAPLIVIGVPRTGTTALHNLLSQDPQFQGIEKWLTNIPIVRPPRSEWEKHPQFKACVQATEQMFALAPEVMQAHGVMADEVDECLVPMAQDFTSNWFPSQMDVPGYDRWLVDADETFSFRRYRNVLQLVGMNDDRRWLLKNPSHVFGIEAMLAVFPDACIVQTHRHPAASLASLVNILANIMLAYTGQEIDRSARLARETAFWAEAVRRTMAAQDRQPDRFVNVKQSDIRRDPLAVVRTIYDHFGLSLSTDTQNAMRAWENANAVKADSSHSYAAIEEQDPINEAFGNYIARYGL
;
A
#
# COMPACT_ATOMS: atom_id res chain seq x y z
N MET A 1 19.62 19.42 15.22
CA MET A 1 18.32 19.57 14.55
C MET A 1 17.35 20.11 15.57
N GLY A 2 17.04 21.44 15.50
CA GLY A 2 16.25 22.12 16.50
C GLY A 2 14.84 21.57 16.54
N LEU A 3 14.34 21.27 17.75
CA LEU A 3 12.93 21.03 18.04
C LEU A 3 12.16 22.26 17.53
N ILE A 4 11.33 22.07 16.52
CA ILE A 4 10.37 23.09 16.07
C ILE A 4 9.43 23.34 17.25
N MET A 5 9.30 24.59 17.59
CA MET A 5 8.71 25.20 18.77
C MET A 5 7.43 24.51 19.30
N GLN A 6 7.39 24.32 20.61
CA GLN A 6 6.36 23.67 21.42
C GLN A 6 5.05 24.50 21.56
N GLU A 7 4.91 25.60 20.82
CA GLU A 7 3.75 26.49 20.83
C GLU A 7 2.94 26.59 19.55
N ALA A 8 3.50 26.13 18.39
CA ALA A 8 2.79 26.16 17.11
C ALA A 8 1.98 24.87 16.90
N THR A 9 0.73 24.99 16.45
CA THR A 9 -0.08 23.83 16.05
C THR A 9 0.53 23.13 14.83
N TRP A 10 0.13 21.90 14.54
CA TRP A 10 0.56 21.21 13.32
C TRP A 10 0.11 21.95 12.05
N SER A 11 -1.10 22.52 12.08
CA SER A 11 -1.64 23.32 10.98
C SER A 11 -0.81 24.58 10.70
N ASP A 12 -0.25 25.21 11.74
CA ASP A 12 0.63 26.37 11.61
C ASP A 12 1.99 26.04 10.97
N GLN A 13 2.38 24.75 10.97
CA GLN A 13 3.66 24.28 10.43
C GLN A 13 3.61 23.98 8.93
N PHE A 14 2.49 24.18 8.25
CA PHE A 14 2.31 23.82 6.84
C PHE A 14 3.45 24.37 5.95
N ASP A 15 3.73 25.66 6.01
CA ASP A 15 4.78 26.28 5.18
C ASP A 15 6.18 25.88 5.65
N ALA A 16 6.39 25.70 6.96
CA ALA A 16 7.68 25.26 7.50
C ALA A 16 8.05 23.83 7.08
N LEU A 17 7.06 22.93 6.99
CA LEU A 17 7.26 21.56 6.46
C LEU A 17 7.68 21.55 5.00
N HIS A 18 7.08 22.41 4.17
CA HIS A 18 7.50 22.59 2.79
C HIS A 18 8.91 23.14 2.69
N GLN A 19 9.21 24.20 3.48
CA GLN A 19 10.55 24.78 3.50
C GLN A 19 11.62 23.78 3.94
N LEU A 20 11.32 22.95 4.95
CA LEU A 20 12.22 21.89 5.41
C LEU A 20 12.54 20.88 4.29
N ALA A 21 11.54 20.46 3.51
CA ALA A 21 11.74 19.57 2.38
C ALA A 21 12.58 20.23 1.27
N ILE A 22 12.35 21.53 0.99
CA ILE A 22 13.15 22.33 0.07
C ILE A 22 14.62 22.41 0.52
N ASP A 23 14.85 22.75 1.77
CA ASP A 23 16.20 22.90 2.34
C ASP A 23 17.01 21.60 2.29
N GLN A 24 16.32 20.46 2.47
CA GLN A 24 16.96 19.13 2.43
C GLN A 24 17.26 18.64 1.01
N THR A 25 16.47 19.05 0.03
CA THR A 25 16.59 18.53 -1.35
C THR A 25 17.19 19.53 -2.33
N GLY A 26 17.12 20.83 -2.05
CA GLY A 26 17.40 21.89 -3.00
C GLY A 26 16.38 22.00 -4.14
N LEU A 27 15.27 21.24 -4.10
CA LEU A 27 14.20 21.22 -5.08
C LEU A 27 13.03 22.07 -4.58
N THR A 28 12.31 22.74 -5.48
CA THR A 28 11.22 23.67 -5.10
C THR A 28 9.90 23.37 -5.78
N ASP A 29 9.88 22.51 -6.80
CA ASP A 29 8.68 22.20 -7.55
C ASP A 29 7.95 20.99 -6.97
N PHE A 30 6.83 21.23 -6.30
CA PHE A 30 5.93 20.19 -5.80
C PHE A 30 4.88 19.74 -6.85
N GLY A 31 4.83 20.35 -8.02
CA GLY A 31 3.82 20.11 -9.05
C GLY A 31 2.45 20.72 -8.70
N ASP A 32 1.36 20.04 -9.09
CA ASP A 32 0.01 20.49 -8.76
C ASP A 32 -0.24 20.59 -7.24
N THR A 33 -1.25 21.38 -6.85
CA THR A 33 -1.53 21.70 -5.46
C THR A 33 -2.60 20.80 -4.81
N ALA A 34 -3.13 19.80 -5.52
CA ALA A 34 -4.22 18.95 -5.02
C ALA A 34 -3.83 18.20 -3.72
N TYR A 35 -2.56 17.79 -3.59
CA TYR A 35 -2.05 17.13 -2.38
C TYR A 35 -2.18 17.97 -1.10
N GLN A 36 -2.28 19.31 -1.22
CA GLN A 36 -2.33 20.21 -0.06
C GLN A 36 -3.60 20.01 0.75
N GLU A 37 -4.70 19.59 0.13
CA GLU A 37 -5.95 19.29 0.84
C GLU A 37 -5.74 18.12 1.82
N GLY A 38 -5.16 17.01 1.35
CA GLY A 38 -4.84 15.86 2.18
C GLY A 38 -3.83 16.18 3.28
N LEU A 39 -2.79 16.98 2.96
CA LEU A 39 -1.83 17.43 3.95
C LEU A 39 -2.51 18.29 5.04
N ARG A 40 -3.36 19.25 4.68
CA ARG A 40 -4.10 20.06 5.64
C ARG A 40 -5.03 19.22 6.51
N ALA A 41 -5.71 18.24 5.93
CA ALA A 41 -6.56 17.31 6.67
C ALA A 41 -5.75 16.48 7.69
N LEU A 42 -4.55 16.02 7.29
CA LEU A 42 -3.65 15.30 8.19
C LEU A 42 -3.15 16.18 9.35
N LEU A 43 -2.72 17.41 9.06
CA LEU A 43 -2.25 18.34 10.07
C LEU A 43 -3.38 18.71 11.05
N ALA A 44 -4.59 18.97 10.56
CA ALA A 44 -5.76 19.23 11.41
C ALA A 44 -6.14 18.02 12.28
N ALA A 45 -5.97 16.79 11.77
CA ALA A 45 -6.18 15.58 12.56
C ALA A 45 -5.12 15.42 13.67
N LEU A 46 -3.87 15.78 13.41
CA LEU A 46 -2.80 15.82 14.41
C LEU A 46 -3.02 16.92 15.47
N ASP A 47 -3.65 18.04 15.10
CA ASP A 47 -4.05 19.07 16.08
C ASP A 47 -5.20 18.59 16.98
N ALA A 48 -6.16 17.86 16.40
CA ALA A 48 -7.31 17.32 17.14
C ALA A 48 -6.95 16.11 18.02
N SER A 49 -5.93 15.36 17.67
CA SER A 49 -5.39 14.22 18.42
C SER A 49 -3.86 14.31 18.45
N PRO A 50 -3.31 15.20 19.29
CA PRO A 50 -1.87 15.48 19.28
C PRO A 50 -1.06 14.25 19.69
N PRO A 51 0.09 14.02 19.02
CA PRO A 51 1.03 13.02 19.46
C PRO A 51 1.41 13.18 20.94
N SER A 52 1.31 12.11 21.70
CA SER A 52 1.45 12.12 23.18
C SER A 52 2.91 11.95 23.63
N SER A 53 3.79 11.57 22.73
CA SER A 53 5.20 11.29 23.04
C SER A 53 6.17 11.91 22.02
N PRO A 54 7.43 12.16 22.42
CA PRO A 54 8.46 12.58 21.46
C PRO A 54 8.71 11.59 20.33
N GLY A 55 8.42 10.30 20.55
CA GLY A 55 8.51 9.25 19.52
C GLY A 55 7.46 9.44 18.44
N GLU A 56 6.21 9.64 18.85
CA GLU A 56 5.09 9.90 17.92
C GLU A 56 5.30 11.20 17.14
N VAL A 57 5.75 12.28 17.80
CA VAL A 57 6.08 13.56 17.12
C VAL A 57 7.13 13.33 16.02
N ARG A 58 8.23 12.65 16.36
CA ARG A 58 9.29 12.37 15.36
C ARG A 58 8.79 11.49 14.23
N SER A 59 7.97 10.49 14.52
CA SER A 59 7.37 9.59 13.51
C SER A 59 6.49 10.39 12.56
N ALA A 60 5.57 11.21 13.06
CA ALA A 60 4.70 12.06 12.25
C ALA A 60 5.49 13.03 11.36
N GLN A 61 6.46 13.73 11.93
CA GLN A 61 7.34 14.63 11.17
C GLN A 61 8.11 13.90 10.08
N SER A 62 8.64 12.72 10.38
CA SER A 62 9.39 11.91 9.41
C SER A 62 8.53 11.44 8.25
N LEU A 63 7.31 10.98 8.53
CA LEU A 63 6.36 10.51 7.52
C LEU A 63 5.90 11.64 6.59
N ILE A 64 5.54 12.79 7.16
CA ILE A 64 5.11 13.97 6.39
C ILE A 64 6.26 14.49 5.54
N ASN A 65 7.43 14.71 6.14
CA ASN A 65 8.60 15.21 5.45
C ASN A 65 9.07 14.23 4.35
N GLY A 66 9.07 12.93 4.65
CA GLY A 66 9.39 11.89 3.67
C GLY A 66 8.48 11.92 2.43
N ALA A 67 7.18 12.12 2.62
CA ALA A 67 6.22 12.23 1.52
C ALA A 67 6.45 13.51 0.68
N LEU A 68 6.74 14.65 1.32
CA LEU A 68 7.08 15.90 0.61
C LEU A 68 8.39 15.78 -0.18
N ILE A 69 9.44 15.17 0.41
CA ILE A 69 10.71 14.90 -0.27
C ILE A 69 10.50 13.97 -1.47
N ALA A 70 9.76 12.88 -1.27
CA ALA A 70 9.46 11.94 -2.34
C ALA A 70 8.71 12.64 -3.50
N ARG A 71 7.78 13.55 -3.18
CA ARG A 71 7.05 14.34 -4.16
C ARG A 71 7.97 15.25 -4.97
N LEU A 72 8.89 15.98 -4.32
CA LEU A 72 9.89 16.85 -4.97
C LEU A 72 10.78 16.06 -5.92
N HIS A 73 11.33 14.95 -5.44
CA HIS A 73 12.19 14.09 -6.26
C HIS A 73 11.44 13.50 -7.45
N THR A 74 10.21 13.03 -7.26
CA THR A 74 9.38 12.49 -8.34
C THR A 74 9.11 13.55 -9.41
N GLN A 75 8.80 14.78 -9.00
CA GLN A 75 8.60 15.90 -9.92
C GLN A 75 9.88 16.21 -10.72
N ALA A 76 11.03 16.25 -10.05
CA ALA A 76 12.32 16.44 -10.70
C ALA A 76 12.65 15.32 -11.69
N GLN A 77 12.29 14.07 -11.38
CA GLN A 77 12.46 12.95 -12.29
C GLN A 77 11.59 13.06 -13.54
N TRP A 78 10.36 13.55 -13.41
CA TRP A 78 9.51 13.82 -14.59
C TRP A 78 10.11 14.90 -15.50
N HIS A 79 10.66 15.97 -14.95
CA HIS A 79 11.34 17.00 -15.74
C HIS A 79 12.63 16.48 -16.40
N ALA A 80 13.36 15.61 -15.72
CA ALA A 80 14.61 15.01 -16.25
C ALA A 80 14.35 13.97 -17.35
N ASN A 81 13.13 13.40 -17.41
CA ASN A 81 12.78 12.32 -18.35
C ASN A 81 11.54 12.70 -19.18
N PRO A 82 11.62 13.69 -20.07
CA PRO A 82 10.50 14.09 -20.91
C PRO A 82 10.04 12.91 -21.77
N GLY A 83 8.71 12.73 -21.87
CA GLY A 83 8.10 11.61 -22.58
C GLY A 83 7.96 10.35 -21.74
N TYR A 84 8.20 10.39 -20.41
CA TYR A 84 7.92 9.29 -19.49
C TYR A 84 6.47 8.80 -19.61
N ASP A 85 5.55 9.66 -19.95
CA ASP A 85 4.11 9.44 -20.07
C ASP A 85 3.64 8.97 -21.46
N ASN A 86 4.55 8.86 -22.44
CA ASN A 86 4.21 8.42 -23.80
C ASN A 86 3.76 6.96 -23.87
N ARG A 87 4.13 6.14 -22.89
CA ARG A 87 3.76 4.73 -22.86
C ARG A 87 2.47 4.52 -22.07
N PRO A 88 1.40 3.99 -22.70
CA PRO A 88 0.17 3.70 -21.98
C PRO A 88 0.36 2.51 -21.02
N ILE A 89 -0.33 2.56 -19.88
CA ILE A 89 -0.52 1.40 -19.02
C ILE A 89 -1.76 0.67 -19.53
N VAL A 90 -1.59 -0.57 -19.99
CA VAL A 90 -2.66 -1.36 -20.63
C VAL A 90 -3.03 -2.52 -19.71
N ALA A 91 -4.32 -2.62 -19.39
CA ALA A 91 -4.94 -3.71 -18.66
C ALA A 91 -4.11 -4.18 -17.43
N PRO A 92 -3.70 -3.30 -16.50
CA PRO A 92 -2.89 -3.71 -15.36
C PRO A 92 -3.62 -4.77 -14.54
N LEU A 93 -2.90 -5.79 -14.06
CA LEU A 93 -3.43 -6.79 -13.13
C LEU A 93 -3.24 -6.26 -11.71
N ILE A 94 -4.35 -6.03 -11.00
CA ILE A 94 -4.33 -5.36 -9.70
C ILE A 94 -4.91 -6.28 -8.63
N VAL A 95 -4.10 -6.64 -7.65
CA VAL A 95 -4.51 -7.45 -6.50
C VAL A 95 -5.00 -6.53 -5.38
N ILE A 96 -6.25 -6.69 -4.97
CA ILE A 96 -6.91 -5.93 -3.91
C ILE A 96 -7.53 -6.84 -2.87
N GLY A 97 -8.01 -6.28 -1.77
CA GLY A 97 -8.76 -7.01 -0.73
C GLY A 97 -8.54 -6.35 0.63
N VAL A 98 -9.40 -6.67 1.59
CA VAL A 98 -9.14 -6.28 2.98
C VAL A 98 -7.75 -6.77 3.39
N PRO A 99 -6.95 -6.01 4.15
CA PRO A 99 -5.64 -6.48 4.58
C PRO A 99 -5.71 -7.87 5.23
N ARG A 100 -4.65 -8.66 5.08
CA ARG A 100 -4.54 -10.03 5.66
C ARG A 100 -5.43 -11.09 5.01
N THR A 101 -5.90 -10.84 3.80
CA THR A 101 -6.66 -11.82 2.98
C THR A 101 -5.79 -12.62 2.00
N GLY A 102 -4.46 -12.50 2.08
CA GLY A 102 -3.52 -13.23 1.22
C GLY A 102 -3.06 -12.45 -0.02
N THR A 103 -3.33 -11.16 -0.10
CA THR A 103 -2.90 -10.28 -1.21
C THR A 103 -1.41 -10.35 -1.49
N THR A 104 -0.57 -10.31 -0.45
CA THR A 104 0.91 -10.34 -0.59
C THR A 104 1.39 -11.69 -1.14
N ALA A 105 0.88 -12.80 -0.63
CA ALA A 105 1.26 -14.13 -1.11
C ALA A 105 0.89 -14.32 -2.59
N LEU A 106 -0.31 -13.89 -2.97
CA LEU A 106 -0.76 -13.95 -4.36
C LEU A 106 0.05 -13.00 -5.27
N HIS A 107 0.33 -11.78 -4.83
CA HIS A 107 1.13 -10.81 -5.57
C HIS A 107 2.55 -11.33 -5.84
N ASN A 108 3.22 -11.87 -4.82
CA ASN A 108 4.56 -12.42 -4.94
C ASN A 108 4.58 -13.69 -5.82
N LEU A 109 3.53 -14.51 -5.78
CA LEU A 109 3.40 -15.66 -6.67
C LEU A 109 3.24 -15.21 -8.12
N LEU A 110 2.34 -14.26 -8.40
CA LEU A 110 2.12 -13.73 -9.74
C LEU A 110 3.35 -13.00 -10.28
N SER A 111 4.17 -12.37 -9.43
CA SER A 111 5.41 -11.69 -9.85
C SER A 111 6.50 -12.63 -10.36
N GLN A 112 6.34 -13.95 -10.19
CA GLN A 112 7.23 -14.94 -10.77
C GLN A 112 7.03 -15.12 -12.28
N ASP A 113 5.96 -14.53 -12.83
CA ASP A 113 5.69 -14.57 -14.25
C ASP A 113 6.39 -13.42 -14.98
N PRO A 114 7.29 -13.71 -15.94
CA PRO A 114 8.04 -12.69 -16.64
C PRO A 114 7.19 -11.79 -17.55
N GLN A 115 5.91 -12.09 -17.79
CA GLN A 115 5.01 -11.19 -18.51
C GLN A 115 4.65 -9.94 -17.73
N PHE A 116 4.88 -9.96 -16.41
CA PHE A 116 4.57 -8.83 -15.54
C PHE A 116 5.82 -8.03 -15.13
N GLN A 117 5.59 -6.76 -14.88
CA GLN A 117 6.46 -5.90 -14.09
C GLN A 117 5.71 -5.40 -12.86
N GLY A 118 6.39 -5.25 -11.74
CA GLY A 118 5.88 -4.60 -10.54
C GLY A 118 6.71 -3.36 -10.20
N ILE A 119 6.42 -2.71 -9.10
CA ILE A 119 7.29 -1.69 -8.54
C ILE A 119 8.07 -2.33 -7.38
N GLU A 120 9.38 -2.39 -7.50
CA GLU A 120 10.23 -2.97 -6.47
C GLU A 120 10.37 -1.99 -5.30
N LYS A 121 10.50 -2.53 -4.08
CA LYS A 121 10.54 -1.75 -2.85
C LYS A 121 11.51 -0.56 -2.89
N TRP A 122 12.69 -0.73 -3.45
CA TRP A 122 13.68 0.35 -3.52
C TRP A 122 13.27 1.52 -4.43
N LEU A 123 12.26 1.33 -5.29
CA LEU A 123 11.70 2.36 -6.19
C LEU A 123 10.44 3.03 -5.63
N THR A 124 9.90 2.55 -4.49
CA THR A 124 8.63 3.06 -3.97
C THR A 124 8.75 4.43 -3.31
N ASN A 125 9.83 4.69 -2.56
CA ASN A 125 10.01 5.96 -1.84
C ASN A 125 10.36 7.12 -2.78
N ILE A 126 11.35 6.92 -3.65
CA ILE A 126 11.78 7.93 -4.64
C ILE A 126 11.78 7.24 -6.01
N PRO A 127 10.66 7.30 -6.74
CA PRO A 127 10.56 6.70 -8.07
C PRO A 127 11.54 7.34 -9.06
N ILE A 128 12.23 6.49 -9.81
CA ILE A 128 13.12 6.85 -10.92
C ILE A 128 12.85 5.94 -12.10
N VAL A 129 13.36 6.26 -13.27
CA VAL A 129 13.38 5.31 -14.40
C VAL A 129 14.13 4.06 -13.95
N ARG A 130 13.49 2.89 -14.03
CA ARG A 130 14.08 1.62 -13.59
C ARG A 130 15.34 1.32 -14.42
N PRO A 131 16.54 1.24 -13.79
CA PRO A 131 17.73 0.81 -14.50
C PRO A 131 17.71 -0.70 -14.76
N PRO A 132 18.58 -1.21 -15.66
CA PRO A 132 18.76 -2.64 -15.85
C PRO A 132 19.10 -3.37 -14.55
N ARG A 133 18.58 -4.60 -14.37
CA ARG A 133 18.78 -5.39 -13.14
C ARG A 133 20.25 -5.53 -12.72
N SER A 134 21.16 -5.59 -13.69
CA SER A 134 22.62 -5.70 -13.46
C SER A 134 23.27 -4.47 -12.83
N GLU A 135 22.53 -3.36 -12.70
CA GLU A 135 23.01 -2.10 -12.14
C GLU A 135 22.50 -1.85 -10.71
N TRP A 136 21.49 -2.62 -10.25
CA TRP A 136 20.81 -2.34 -8.98
C TRP A 136 21.75 -2.37 -7.79
N GLU A 137 22.61 -3.38 -7.66
CA GLU A 137 23.54 -3.52 -6.53
C GLU A 137 24.60 -2.40 -6.47
N LYS A 138 24.76 -1.65 -7.56
CA LYS A 138 25.66 -0.48 -7.61
C LYS A 138 24.91 0.81 -7.30
N HIS A 139 23.60 0.81 -7.48
CA HIS A 139 22.76 2.02 -7.33
C HIS A 139 22.69 2.48 -5.87
N PRO A 140 22.96 3.77 -5.57
CA PRO A 140 22.97 4.27 -4.18
C PRO A 140 21.65 4.07 -3.45
N GLN A 141 20.53 4.32 -4.13
CA GLN A 141 19.19 4.17 -3.57
C GLN A 141 18.85 2.70 -3.25
N PHE A 142 19.30 1.76 -4.10
CA PHE A 142 19.13 0.32 -3.83
C PHE A 142 19.90 -0.07 -2.57
N LYS A 143 21.16 0.32 -2.46
CA LYS A 143 21.99 0.06 -1.26
C LYS A 143 21.37 0.65 0.00
N ALA A 144 20.87 1.87 -0.07
CA ALA A 144 20.20 2.51 1.06
C ALA A 144 18.95 1.75 1.48
N CYS A 145 18.15 1.24 0.51
CA CYS A 145 16.97 0.42 0.77
C CYS A 145 17.36 -0.92 1.42
N VAL A 146 18.39 -1.60 0.95
CA VAL A 146 18.91 -2.83 1.58
C VAL A 146 19.29 -2.56 3.03
N GLN A 147 20.10 -1.54 3.29
CA GLN A 147 20.53 -1.18 4.64
C GLN A 147 19.36 -0.83 5.56
N ALA A 148 18.38 -0.05 5.08
CA ALA A 148 17.19 0.28 5.85
C ALA A 148 16.35 -0.98 6.17
N THR A 149 16.24 -1.90 5.22
CA THR A 149 15.51 -3.17 5.41
C THR A 149 16.20 -4.04 6.46
N GLU A 150 17.54 -4.17 6.42
CA GLU A 150 18.32 -4.91 7.42
C GLU A 150 18.18 -4.30 8.82
N GLN A 151 18.19 -2.97 8.93
CA GLN A 151 17.95 -2.26 10.19
C GLN A 151 16.56 -2.54 10.74
N MET A 152 15.54 -2.56 9.88
CA MET A 152 14.17 -2.91 10.28
C MET A 152 14.05 -4.36 10.76
N PHE A 153 14.72 -5.30 10.12
CA PHE A 153 14.78 -6.70 10.60
C PHE A 153 15.39 -6.79 12.01
N ALA A 154 16.41 -5.97 12.29
CA ALA A 154 17.03 -5.94 13.61
C ALA A 154 16.16 -5.28 14.69
N LEU A 155 15.40 -4.23 14.32
CA LEU A 155 14.58 -3.45 15.26
C LEU A 155 13.21 -4.07 15.52
N ALA A 156 12.59 -4.65 14.49
CA ALA A 156 11.22 -5.16 14.53
C ALA A 156 11.09 -6.49 13.78
N PRO A 157 11.74 -7.56 14.24
CA PRO A 157 11.77 -8.85 13.53
C PRO A 157 10.38 -9.46 13.33
N GLU A 158 9.45 -9.27 14.27
CA GLU A 158 8.07 -9.77 14.14
C GLU A 158 7.28 -9.06 13.05
N VAL A 159 7.45 -7.73 12.91
CA VAL A 159 6.84 -6.95 11.83
C VAL A 159 7.39 -7.42 10.48
N MET A 160 8.71 -7.60 10.40
CA MET A 160 9.37 -8.04 9.18
C MET A 160 9.02 -9.48 8.80
N GLN A 161 8.83 -10.39 9.76
CA GLN A 161 8.32 -11.75 9.48
C GLN A 161 6.88 -11.73 8.96
N ALA A 162 6.05 -10.84 9.48
CA ALA A 162 4.65 -10.74 9.11
C ALA A 162 4.42 -9.99 7.77
N HIS A 163 5.28 -9.06 7.41
CA HIS A 163 5.09 -8.14 6.27
C HIS A 163 6.41 -7.61 5.67
N GLY A 164 7.52 -8.29 5.89
CA GLY A 164 8.81 -7.86 5.34
C GLY A 164 8.89 -8.10 3.83
N VAL A 165 9.38 -7.08 3.11
CA VAL A 165 9.67 -7.12 1.67
C VAL A 165 11.14 -6.76 1.50
N MET A 166 11.87 -7.51 0.68
CA MET A 166 13.28 -7.22 0.36
C MET A 166 13.38 -6.07 -0.65
N ALA A 167 14.55 -5.45 -0.76
CA ALA A 167 14.74 -4.29 -1.63
C ALA A 167 14.41 -4.56 -3.11
N ASP A 168 14.69 -5.76 -3.59
CA ASP A 168 14.49 -6.20 -4.98
C ASP A 168 13.16 -6.94 -5.22
N GLU A 169 12.36 -7.13 -4.19
CA GLU A 169 11.01 -7.71 -4.31
C GLU A 169 9.99 -6.63 -4.68
N VAL A 170 8.94 -7.05 -5.38
CA VAL A 170 7.78 -6.19 -5.67
C VAL A 170 7.05 -5.79 -4.39
N ASP A 171 6.68 -4.53 -4.28
CA ASP A 171 6.04 -3.96 -3.10
C ASP A 171 4.67 -3.35 -3.41
N GLU A 172 4.04 -2.81 -2.40
CA GLU A 172 2.70 -2.23 -2.47
C GLU A 172 2.70 -0.83 -3.11
N CYS A 173 1.59 -0.50 -3.75
CA CYS A 173 1.35 0.84 -4.31
C CYS A 173 1.21 1.92 -3.21
N LEU A 174 1.13 1.53 -1.95
CA LEU A 174 0.77 2.41 -0.83
C LEU A 174 1.76 3.55 -0.63
N VAL A 175 3.07 3.24 -0.66
CA VAL A 175 4.14 4.22 -0.41
C VAL A 175 4.22 5.28 -1.51
N PRO A 176 4.29 4.96 -2.81
CA PRO A 176 4.31 5.99 -3.85
C PRO A 176 3.02 6.84 -3.90
N MET A 177 1.88 6.32 -3.44
CA MET A 177 0.64 7.10 -3.33
C MET A 177 0.62 8.06 -2.12
N ALA A 178 1.46 7.84 -1.11
CA ALA A 178 1.55 8.73 0.05
C ALA A 178 2.00 10.16 -0.31
N GLN A 179 2.65 10.35 -1.48
CA GLN A 179 3.08 11.67 -1.96
C GLN A 179 1.93 12.67 -2.18
N ASP A 180 0.69 12.19 -2.24
CA ASP A 180 -0.50 13.03 -2.44
C ASP A 180 -1.27 13.31 -1.15
N PHE A 181 -0.81 12.77 -0.03
CA PHE A 181 -1.46 12.92 1.26
C PHE A 181 -2.93 12.50 1.29
N THR A 182 -3.42 11.81 0.26
CA THR A 182 -4.73 11.16 0.22
C THR A 182 -4.47 9.66 0.14
N SER A 183 -4.09 9.08 1.26
CA SER A 183 -3.60 7.70 1.33
C SER A 183 -3.80 7.09 2.71
N ASN A 184 -4.23 5.83 2.73
CA ASN A 184 -4.28 5.02 3.94
C ASN A 184 -2.89 4.73 4.56
N TRP A 185 -1.81 5.17 3.91
CA TRP A 185 -0.46 5.10 4.48
C TRP A 185 -0.38 5.79 5.83
N PHE A 186 -0.88 7.02 5.93
CA PHE A 186 -0.78 7.81 7.16
C PHE A 186 -1.50 7.17 8.35
N PRO A 187 -2.80 6.81 8.27
CA PRO A 187 -3.47 6.16 9.38
C PRO A 187 -2.97 4.75 9.66
N SER A 188 -2.27 4.09 8.73
CA SER A 188 -1.59 2.82 9.02
C SER A 188 -0.32 2.99 9.85
N GLN A 189 0.26 4.20 9.90
CA GLN A 189 1.50 4.52 10.60
C GLN A 189 1.29 5.44 11.82
N MET A 190 0.14 6.08 11.94
CA MET A 190 -0.19 7.06 12.97
C MET A 190 -1.61 6.87 13.50
N ASP A 191 -1.87 7.32 14.74
CA ASP A 191 -3.22 7.33 15.29
C ASP A 191 -3.92 8.67 15.01
N VAL A 192 -4.56 8.78 13.85
CA VAL A 192 -5.16 10.02 13.34
C VAL A 192 -6.64 9.82 12.93
N PRO A 193 -7.54 9.57 13.90
CA PRO A 193 -8.95 9.22 13.62
C PRO A 193 -9.71 10.32 12.88
N GLY A 194 -9.29 11.57 12.96
CA GLY A 194 -9.85 12.68 12.18
C GLY A 194 -9.55 12.56 10.70
N TYR A 195 -8.35 12.11 10.37
CA TYR A 195 -7.92 11.88 9.00
C TYR A 195 -8.59 10.65 8.39
N ASP A 196 -8.78 9.57 9.15
CA ASP A 196 -9.54 8.39 8.70
C ASP A 196 -10.94 8.79 8.20
N ARG A 197 -11.65 9.61 8.98
CA ARG A 197 -12.98 10.09 8.58
C ARG A 197 -12.95 10.97 7.33
N TRP A 198 -11.98 11.86 7.22
CA TRP A 198 -11.82 12.68 6.03
C TRP A 198 -11.52 11.83 4.79
N LEU A 199 -10.62 10.83 4.92
CA LEU A 199 -10.21 9.96 3.82
C LEU A 199 -11.39 9.17 3.23
N VAL A 200 -12.40 8.82 4.05
CA VAL A 200 -13.61 8.13 3.58
C VAL A 200 -14.33 8.91 2.49
N ASP A 201 -14.36 10.24 2.57
CA ASP A 201 -15.10 11.10 1.63
C ASP A 201 -14.17 11.78 0.59
N ALA A 202 -12.87 11.59 0.69
CA ALA A 202 -11.89 12.20 -0.20
C ALA A 202 -11.98 11.64 -1.63
N ASP A 203 -11.81 12.51 -2.64
CA ASP A 203 -11.61 12.08 -4.02
C ASP A 203 -10.16 11.66 -4.25
N GLU A 204 -9.92 10.36 -4.45
CA GLU A 204 -8.60 9.82 -4.73
C GLU A 204 -8.20 9.89 -6.22
N THR A 205 -9.03 10.45 -7.09
CA THR A 205 -8.79 10.42 -8.55
C THR A 205 -7.46 11.08 -8.93
N PHE A 206 -7.10 12.20 -8.30
CA PHE A 206 -5.83 12.85 -8.59
C PHE A 206 -4.63 12.05 -8.07
N SER A 207 -4.75 11.35 -6.92
CA SER A 207 -3.73 10.45 -6.40
C SER A 207 -3.47 9.28 -7.35
N PHE A 208 -4.53 8.67 -7.89
CA PHE A 208 -4.37 7.62 -8.90
C PHE A 208 -3.78 8.15 -10.22
N ARG A 209 -4.11 9.36 -10.65
CA ARG A 209 -3.49 10.00 -11.83
C ARG A 209 -2.00 10.21 -11.62
N ARG A 210 -1.60 10.75 -10.46
CA ARG A 210 -0.19 10.90 -10.10
C ARG A 210 0.50 9.54 -10.01
N TYR A 211 -0.13 8.56 -9.39
CA TYR A 211 0.39 7.20 -9.30
C TYR A 211 0.60 6.57 -10.68
N ARG A 212 -0.34 6.75 -11.61
CA ARG A 212 -0.15 6.32 -13.00
C ARG A 212 1.11 6.93 -13.62
N ASN A 213 1.35 8.21 -13.39
CA ASN A 213 2.54 8.89 -13.90
C ASN A 213 3.83 8.36 -13.23
N VAL A 214 3.77 7.97 -11.95
CA VAL A 214 4.88 7.28 -11.28
C VAL A 214 5.18 5.93 -11.96
N LEU A 215 4.16 5.14 -12.24
CA LEU A 215 4.32 3.87 -12.94
C LEU A 215 4.90 4.06 -14.35
N GLN A 216 4.43 5.05 -15.09
CA GLN A 216 4.95 5.38 -16.43
C GLN A 216 6.43 5.79 -16.38
N LEU A 217 6.86 6.54 -15.36
CA LEU A 217 8.27 6.87 -15.14
C LEU A 217 9.09 5.62 -14.85
N VAL A 218 8.69 4.83 -13.86
CA VAL A 218 9.43 3.61 -13.44
C VAL A 218 9.51 2.61 -14.59
N GLY A 219 8.41 2.41 -15.31
CA GLY A 219 8.32 1.49 -16.44
C GLY A 219 8.67 2.09 -17.80
N MET A 220 9.31 3.27 -17.85
CA MET A 220 9.57 3.99 -19.11
C MET A 220 10.26 3.13 -20.18
N ASN A 221 11.12 2.22 -19.76
CA ASN A 221 11.89 1.32 -20.63
C ASN A 221 11.41 -0.14 -20.58
N ASP A 222 10.18 -0.40 -20.09
CA ASP A 222 9.64 -1.75 -19.90
C ASP A 222 8.20 -1.83 -20.43
N ASP A 223 7.94 -2.76 -21.37
CA ASP A 223 6.63 -2.93 -22.05
C ASP A 223 5.75 -3.97 -21.36
N ARG A 224 6.28 -4.66 -20.34
CA ARG A 224 5.54 -5.69 -19.63
C ARG A 224 4.31 -5.12 -18.96
N ARG A 225 3.28 -5.96 -18.84
CA ARG A 225 2.06 -5.61 -18.14
C ARG A 225 2.32 -5.32 -16.66
N TRP A 226 1.70 -4.29 -16.11
CA TRP A 226 1.82 -3.98 -14.71
C TRP A 226 1.06 -4.99 -13.84
N LEU A 227 1.74 -5.50 -12.82
CA LEU A 227 1.17 -6.24 -11.70
C LEU A 227 1.27 -5.34 -10.46
N LEU A 228 0.12 -4.95 -9.94
CA LEU A 228 0.01 -4.00 -8.85
C LEU A 228 -0.71 -4.63 -7.65
N LYS A 229 -0.41 -4.15 -6.45
CA LYS A 229 -1.10 -4.60 -5.25
C LYS A 229 -1.17 -3.50 -4.20
N ASN A 230 -2.38 -3.26 -3.70
CA ASN A 230 -2.58 -2.50 -2.47
C ASN A 230 -3.96 -2.85 -1.88
N PRO A 231 -4.02 -3.29 -0.63
CA PRO A 231 -5.30 -3.49 0.06
C PRO A 231 -6.21 -2.25 -0.01
N SER A 232 -5.66 -1.06 0.16
CA SER A 232 -6.42 0.20 0.19
C SER A 232 -7.11 0.56 -1.13
N HIS A 233 -6.75 -0.07 -2.25
CA HIS A 233 -7.46 0.11 -3.52
C HIS A 233 -8.93 -0.35 -3.46
N VAL A 234 -9.30 -1.19 -2.50
CA VAL A 234 -10.69 -1.54 -2.19
C VAL A 234 -11.51 -0.29 -1.86
N PHE A 235 -10.87 0.68 -1.21
CA PHE A 235 -11.50 1.93 -0.80
C PHE A 235 -11.66 2.91 -1.98
N GLY A 236 -10.56 3.17 -2.70
CA GLY A 236 -10.50 4.07 -3.85
C GLY A 236 -10.88 3.40 -5.19
N ILE A 237 -11.70 2.36 -5.18
CA ILE A 237 -12.00 1.52 -6.36
C ILE A 237 -12.55 2.32 -7.55
N GLU A 238 -13.42 3.29 -7.31
CA GLU A 238 -14.01 4.12 -8.37
C GLU A 238 -12.95 5.02 -9.03
N ALA A 239 -12.13 5.68 -8.23
CA ALA A 239 -11.04 6.51 -8.71
C ALA A 239 -9.99 5.68 -9.48
N MET A 240 -9.69 4.47 -8.98
CA MET A 240 -8.81 3.53 -9.66
C MET A 240 -9.35 3.13 -11.03
N LEU A 241 -10.62 2.75 -11.13
CA LEU A 241 -11.26 2.37 -12.39
C LEU A 241 -11.42 3.54 -13.36
N ALA A 242 -11.57 4.77 -12.85
CA ALA A 242 -11.58 5.97 -13.69
C ALA A 242 -10.21 6.25 -14.34
N VAL A 243 -9.11 5.92 -13.67
CA VAL A 243 -7.74 6.15 -14.16
C VAL A 243 -7.20 4.95 -14.96
N PHE A 244 -7.60 3.73 -14.59
CA PHE A 244 -7.26 2.47 -15.26
C PHE A 244 -8.53 1.75 -15.74
N PRO A 245 -9.20 2.25 -16.80
CA PRO A 245 -10.53 1.77 -17.20
C PRO A 245 -10.54 0.34 -17.72
N ASP A 246 -9.38 -0.20 -18.07
CA ASP A 246 -9.15 -1.55 -18.54
C ASP A 246 -8.50 -2.47 -17.48
N ALA A 247 -8.41 -2.03 -16.22
CA ALA A 247 -7.80 -2.80 -15.14
C ALA A 247 -8.47 -4.18 -14.97
N CYS A 248 -7.64 -5.20 -14.70
CA CYS A 248 -8.02 -6.55 -14.35
C CYS A 248 -7.84 -6.73 -12.83
N ILE A 249 -8.92 -6.93 -12.10
CA ILE A 249 -8.91 -6.87 -10.64
C ILE A 249 -9.05 -8.26 -10.03
N VAL A 250 -8.11 -8.63 -9.18
CA VAL A 250 -8.18 -9.84 -8.37
C VAL A 250 -8.47 -9.43 -6.92
N GLN A 251 -9.68 -9.73 -6.46
CA GLN A 251 -10.07 -9.43 -5.08
C GLN A 251 -9.93 -10.68 -4.21
N THR A 252 -9.12 -10.57 -3.15
CA THR A 252 -8.94 -11.66 -2.19
C THR A 252 -9.89 -11.53 -1.01
N HIS A 253 -10.37 -12.67 -0.50
CA HIS A 253 -11.37 -12.74 0.56
C HIS A 253 -10.93 -13.64 1.71
N ARG A 254 -11.27 -13.21 2.92
CA ARG A 254 -11.16 -13.96 4.17
C ARG A 254 -12.21 -13.43 5.13
N HIS A 255 -12.61 -14.24 6.12
CA HIS A 255 -13.56 -13.78 7.15
C HIS A 255 -13.05 -12.51 7.84
N PRO A 256 -13.85 -11.42 7.87
CA PRO A 256 -13.42 -10.10 8.34
C PRO A 256 -12.87 -10.10 9.77
N ALA A 257 -13.49 -10.84 10.69
CA ALA A 257 -13.01 -10.91 12.07
C ALA A 257 -11.55 -11.42 12.16
N ALA A 258 -11.21 -12.46 11.39
CA ALA A 258 -9.86 -12.99 11.35
C ALA A 258 -8.86 -12.03 10.66
N SER A 259 -9.32 -11.30 9.64
CA SER A 259 -8.52 -10.30 8.92
C SER A 259 -8.22 -9.10 9.79
N LEU A 260 -9.24 -8.52 10.44
CA LEU A 260 -9.11 -7.31 11.26
C LEU A 260 -8.34 -7.57 12.56
N ALA A 261 -8.51 -8.74 13.20
CA ALA A 261 -7.68 -9.14 14.34
C ALA A 261 -6.20 -9.14 13.98
N SER A 262 -5.86 -9.75 12.85
CA SER A 262 -4.49 -9.79 12.35
C SER A 262 -3.97 -8.41 11.96
N LEU A 263 -4.81 -7.55 11.37
CA LEU A 263 -4.45 -6.19 11.00
C LEU A 263 -4.13 -5.35 12.23
N VAL A 264 -5.01 -5.30 13.21
CA VAL A 264 -4.82 -4.51 14.44
C VAL A 264 -3.55 -4.92 15.19
N ASN A 265 -3.24 -6.22 15.22
CA ASN A 265 -1.99 -6.70 15.83
C ASN A 265 -0.75 -6.19 15.10
N ILE A 266 -0.74 -6.19 13.75
CA ILE A 266 0.38 -5.65 12.98
C ILE A 266 0.52 -4.15 13.19
N LEU A 267 -0.58 -3.40 13.12
CA LEU A 267 -0.57 -1.95 13.32
C LEU A 267 -0.07 -1.59 14.72
N ALA A 268 -0.49 -2.35 15.75
CA ALA A 268 -0.01 -2.16 17.11
C ALA A 268 1.51 -2.39 17.22
N ASN A 269 2.03 -3.43 16.60
CA ASN A 269 3.46 -3.73 16.60
C ASN A 269 4.27 -2.68 15.82
N ILE A 270 3.75 -2.18 14.70
CA ILE A 270 4.34 -1.07 13.94
C ILE A 270 4.41 0.17 14.82
N MET A 271 3.29 0.59 15.42
CA MET A 271 3.23 1.76 16.30
C MET A 271 4.21 1.63 17.46
N LEU A 272 4.23 0.49 18.14
CA LEU A 272 5.17 0.25 19.23
C LEU A 272 6.64 0.36 18.77
N ALA A 273 6.97 -0.24 17.62
CA ALA A 273 8.34 -0.21 17.08
C ALA A 273 8.80 1.21 16.71
N TYR A 274 7.94 2.03 16.10
CA TYR A 274 8.31 3.36 15.64
C TYR A 274 8.19 4.45 16.69
N THR A 275 7.23 4.33 17.62
CA THR A 275 6.90 5.38 18.57
C THR A 275 7.24 5.03 20.02
N GLY A 276 7.40 3.74 20.33
CA GLY A 276 7.53 3.22 21.69
C GLY A 276 6.21 3.24 22.48
N GLN A 277 5.05 3.47 21.79
CA GLN A 277 3.75 3.58 22.43
C GLN A 277 2.83 2.41 22.03
N GLU A 278 2.05 1.93 22.98
CA GLU A 278 0.95 1.00 22.72
C GLU A 278 -0.30 1.76 22.28
N ILE A 279 -1.08 1.14 21.38
CA ILE A 279 -2.37 1.68 20.93
C ILE A 279 -3.54 1.04 21.69
N ASP A 280 -4.65 1.75 21.78
CA ASP A 280 -5.93 1.17 22.19
C ASP A 280 -6.44 0.25 21.06
N ARG A 281 -6.24 -1.05 21.25
CA ARG A 281 -6.60 -2.08 20.25
C ARG A 281 -8.11 -2.15 20.01
N SER A 282 -8.94 -1.88 21.02
CA SER A 282 -10.40 -1.90 20.88
C SER A 282 -10.89 -0.72 20.06
N ALA A 283 -10.43 0.48 20.37
CA ALA A 283 -10.74 1.68 19.59
C ALA A 283 -10.22 1.55 18.14
N ARG A 284 -9.01 1.01 17.97
CA ARG A 284 -8.46 0.76 16.65
C ARG A 284 -9.28 -0.25 15.86
N LEU A 285 -9.69 -1.36 16.48
CA LEU A 285 -10.53 -2.37 15.84
C LEU A 285 -11.86 -1.79 15.38
N ALA A 286 -12.51 -0.98 16.20
CA ALA A 286 -13.77 -0.34 15.83
C ALA A 286 -13.61 0.56 14.60
N ARG A 287 -12.52 1.34 14.53
CA ARG A 287 -12.23 2.19 13.36
C ARG A 287 -11.93 1.39 12.11
N GLU A 288 -11.08 0.36 12.21
CA GLU A 288 -10.76 -0.51 11.08
C GLU A 288 -12.01 -1.25 10.59
N THR A 289 -12.91 -1.65 11.50
CA THR A 289 -14.19 -2.28 11.15
C THR A 289 -15.04 -1.34 10.30
N ALA A 290 -15.24 -0.11 10.74
CA ALA A 290 -16.03 0.87 10.00
C ALA A 290 -15.39 1.22 8.63
N PHE A 291 -14.08 1.46 8.60
CA PHE A 291 -13.34 1.82 7.40
C PHE A 291 -13.40 0.72 6.34
N TRP A 292 -13.07 -0.52 6.70
CA TRP A 292 -13.03 -1.63 5.75
C TRP A 292 -14.41 -2.14 5.35
N ALA A 293 -15.43 -2.01 6.21
CA ALA A 293 -16.82 -2.32 5.84
C ALA A 293 -17.30 -1.38 4.73
N GLU A 294 -17.04 -0.08 4.84
CA GLU A 294 -17.33 0.87 3.77
C GLU A 294 -16.54 0.58 2.49
N ALA A 295 -15.26 0.27 2.62
CA ALA A 295 -14.40 -0.09 1.49
C ALA A 295 -14.96 -1.28 0.68
N VAL A 296 -15.31 -2.39 1.35
CA VAL A 296 -15.87 -3.55 0.65
C VAL A 296 -17.26 -3.28 0.08
N ARG A 297 -18.07 -2.42 0.70
CA ARG A 297 -19.38 -1.99 0.18
C ARG A 297 -19.19 -1.28 -1.17
N ARG A 298 -18.22 -0.35 -1.27
CA ARG A 298 -17.90 0.36 -2.52
C ARG A 298 -17.42 -0.60 -3.60
N THR A 299 -16.51 -1.51 -3.24
CA THR A 299 -15.99 -2.48 -4.20
C THR A 299 -17.07 -3.45 -4.70
N MET A 300 -17.96 -3.93 -3.84
CA MET A 300 -19.10 -4.75 -4.27
C MET A 300 -20.00 -4.00 -5.26
N ALA A 301 -20.28 -2.72 -5.02
CA ALA A 301 -21.06 -1.89 -5.94
C ALA A 301 -20.34 -1.66 -7.29
N ALA A 302 -19.02 -1.47 -7.28
CA ALA A 302 -18.21 -1.37 -8.50
C ALA A 302 -18.22 -2.69 -9.30
N GLN A 303 -18.08 -3.81 -8.62
CA GLN A 303 -18.15 -5.14 -9.23
C GLN A 303 -19.53 -5.43 -9.85
N ASP A 304 -20.61 -5.00 -9.22
CA ASP A 304 -21.96 -5.17 -9.78
C ASP A 304 -22.15 -4.42 -11.11
N ARG A 305 -21.45 -3.28 -11.28
CA ARG A 305 -21.48 -2.50 -12.53
C ARG A 305 -20.53 -3.04 -13.61
N GLN A 306 -19.43 -3.67 -13.22
CA GLN A 306 -18.37 -4.11 -14.13
C GLN A 306 -17.86 -5.53 -13.75
N PRO A 307 -18.73 -6.58 -13.75
CA PRO A 307 -18.38 -7.90 -13.23
C PRO A 307 -17.19 -8.54 -13.96
N ASP A 308 -17.05 -8.33 -15.25
CA ASP A 308 -15.98 -8.92 -16.06
C ASP A 308 -14.57 -8.39 -15.72
N ARG A 309 -14.50 -7.30 -14.95
CA ARG A 309 -13.23 -6.74 -14.44
C ARG A 309 -12.72 -7.43 -13.20
N PHE A 310 -13.50 -8.30 -12.56
CA PHE A 310 -13.21 -8.84 -11.24
C PHE A 310 -13.13 -10.35 -11.23
N VAL A 311 -12.09 -10.88 -10.59
CA VAL A 311 -11.99 -12.26 -10.15
C VAL A 311 -11.91 -12.28 -8.63
N ASN A 312 -12.77 -13.10 -8.01
CA ASN A 312 -12.82 -13.25 -6.56
C ASN A 312 -12.14 -14.55 -6.16
N VAL A 313 -11.20 -14.48 -5.22
CA VAL A 313 -10.45 -15.65 -4.71
C VAL A 313 -10.43 -15.67 -3.19
N LYS A 314 -10.63 -16.82 -2.58
CA LYS A 314 -10.56 -16.97 -1.12
C LYS A 314 -9.14 -17.26 -0.67
N GLN A 315 -8.73 -16.71 0.47
CA GLN A 315 -7.43 -17.00 1.08
C GLN A 315 -7.24 -18.52 1.30
N SER A 316 -8.30 -19.23 1.69
CA SER A 316 -8.28 -20.70 1.84
C SER A 316 -7.89 -21.42 0.55
N ASP A 317 -8.31 -20.92 -0.61
CA ASP A 317 -7.99 -21.52 -1.91
C ASP A 317 -6.55 -21.21 -2.31
N ILE A 318 -6.09 -19.97 -2.06
CA ILE A 318 -4.68 -19.58 -2.24
C ILE A 318 -3.76 -20.49 -1.41
N ARG A 319 -4.14 -20.82 -0.18
CA ARG A 319 -3.35 -21.70 0.70
C ARG A 319 -3.39 -23.17 0.27
N ARG A 320 -4.52 -23.63 -0.27
CA ARG A 320 -4.72 -25.04 -0.65
C ARG A 320 -4.07 -25.37 -1.98
N ASP A 321 -4.26 -24.53 -3.00
CA ASP A 321 -3.73 -24.73 -4.34
C ASP A 321 -3.54 -23.37 -5.04
N PRO A 322 -2.41 -22.67 -4.78
CA PRO A 322 -2.15 -21.37 -5.38
C PRO A 322 -2.13 -21.39 -6.90
N LEU A 323 -1.64 -22.49 -7.51
CA LEU A 323 -1.60 -22.60 -8.98
C LEU A 323 -2.99 -22.78 -9.60
N ALA A 324 -3.92 -23.44 -8.92
CA ALA A 324 -5.31 -23.47 -9.38
C ALA A 324 -5.93 -22.08 -9.35
N VAL A 325 -5.63 -21.28 -8.33
CA VAL A 325 -6.05 -19.87 -8.25
C VAL A 325 -5.46 -19.06 -9.41
N VAL A 326 -4.16 -19.22 -9.69
CA VAL A 326 -3.50 -18.54 -10.83
C VAL A 326 -4.17 -18.92 -12.14
N ARG A 327 -4.47 -20.20 -12.39
CA ARG A 327 -5.19 -20.64 -13.60
C ARG A 327 -6.55 -19.95 -13.72
N THR A 328 -7.34 -19.91 -12.64
CA THR A 328 -8.64 -19.24 -12.63
C THR A 328 -8.51 -17.75 -13.01
N ILE A 329 -7.50 -17.04 -12.48
CA ILE A 329 -7.23 -15.65 -12.80
C ILE A 329 -6.85 -15.50 -14.28
N TYR A 330 -5.96 -16.35 -14.77
CA TYR A 330 -5.44 -16.28 -16.14
C TYR A 330 -6.51 -16.61 -17.17
N ASP A 331 -7.31 -17.66 -16.94
CA ASP A 331 -8.42 -18.04 -17.79
C ASP A 331 -9.45 -16.91 -17.90
N HIS A 332 -9.77 -16.24 -16.79
CA HIS A 332 -10.74 -15.14 -16.78
C HIS A 332 -10.26 -13.93 -17.59
N PHE A 333 -8.98 -13.57 -17.47
CA PHE A 333 -8.43 -12.38 -18.13
C PHE A 333 -7.73 -12.70 -19.46
N GLY A 334 -7.82 -13.93 -19.94
CA GLY A 334 -7.21 -14.34 -21.21
C GLY A 334 -5.68 -14.31 -21.21
N LEU A 335 -5.07 -14.59 -20.06
CA LEU A 335 -3.61 -14.64 -19.90
C LEU A 335 -3.07 -16.04 -20.20
N SER A 336 -1.87 -16.11 -20.77
CA SER A 336 -1.19 -17.37 -21.03
C SER A 336 -0.35 -17.80 -19.84
N LEU A 337 -0.52 -19.04 -19.38
CA LEU A 337 0.27 -19.63 -18.30
C LEU A 337 1.24 -20.67 -18.85
N SER A 338 2.49 -20.28 -19.07
CA SER A 338 3.53 -21.17 -19.60
C SER A 338 3.95 -22.24 -18.59
N THR A 339 4.54 -23.32 -19.08
CA THR A 339 5.12 -24.37 -18.21
C THR A 339 6.27 -23.80 -17.36
N ASP A 340 7.09 -22.92 -17.93
CA ASP A 340 8.21 -22.29 -17.23
C ASP A 340 7.72 -21.40 -16.11
N THR A 341 6.68 -20.60 -16.34
CA THR A 341 6.01 -19.80 -15.31
C THR A 341 5.47 -20.69 -14.19
N GLN A 342 4.79 -21.80 -14.51
CA GLN A 342 4.29 -22.72 -13.50
C GLN A 342 5.44 -23.31 -12.64
N ASN A 343 6.56 -23.64 -13.28
CA ASN A 343 7.73 -24.18 -12.58
C ASN A 343 8.38 -23.10 -11.67
N ALA A 344 8.49 -21.86 -12.13
CA ALA A 344 8.98 -20.74 -11.33
C ALA A 344 8.09 -20.49 -10.11
N MET A 345 6.77 -20.47 -10.29
CA MET A 345 5.80 -20.33 -9.21
C MET A 345 5.91 -21.46 -8.17
N ARG A 346 6.02 -22.73 -8.62
CA ARG A 346 6.22 -23.87 -7.71
C ARG A 346 7.54 -23.78 -6.95
N ALA A 347 8.62 -23.38 -7.61
CA ALA A 347 9.92 -23.17 -6.96
C ALA A 347 9.84 -22.11 -5.87
N TRP A 348 9.16 -21.00 -6.17
CA TRP A 348 8.91 -19.92 -5.19
C TRP A 348 8.08 -20.40 -4.00
N GLU A 349 6.98 -21.15 -4.23
CA GLU A 349 6.15 -21.73 -3.18
C GLU A 349 6.98 -22.63 -2.24
N ASN A 350 7.77 -23.55 -2.82
CA ASN A 350 8.61 -24.47 -2.04
C ASN A 350 9.64 -23.72 -1.18
N ALA A 351 10.25 -22.67 -1.72
CA ALA A 351 11.21 -21.84 -1.00
C ALA A 351 10.58 -21.02 0.14
N ASN A 352 9.27 -20.73 0.05
CA ASN A 352 8.55 -19.91 1.02
C ASN A 352 7.55 -20.70 1.89
N ALA A 353 7.44 -22.01 1.70
CA ALA A 353 6.50 -22.88 2.43
C ALA A 353 6.68 -22.79 3.96
N VAL A 354 7.91 -22.70 4.46
CA VAL A 354 8.23 -22.59 5.89
C VAL A 354 7.74 -21.27 6.50
N LYS A 355 7.70 -20.18 5.71
CA LYS A 355 7.15 -18.88 6.18
C LYS A 355 5.62 -18.92 6.34
N ALA A 356 4.94 -19.77 5.58
CA ALA A 356 3.48 -19.89 5.63
C ALA A 356 2.98 -20.64 6.89
N ASP A 357 3.81 -21.48 7.48
CA ASP A 357 3.46 -22.31 8.65
C ASP A 357 3.56 -21.55 9.99
N SER A 358 4.17 -20.36 10.00
CA SER A 358 4.12 -19.43 11.12
C SER A 358 2.73 -18.73 11.16
N SER A 359 1.66 -19.54 11.24
CA SER A 359 0.33 -19.05 11.58
C SER A 359 0.39 -18.57 13.03
N HIS A 360 0.71 -17.29 13.23
CA HIS A 360 0.48 -16.66 14.51
C HIS A 360 -1.00 -16.87 14.85
N SER A 361 -1.30 -17.66 15.87
CA SER A 361 -2.63 -17.73 16.45
C SER A 361 -2.86 -16.36 17.12
N TYR A 362 -3.40 -15.43 16.36
CA TYR A 362 -3.83 -14.15 16.94
C TYR A 362 -4.96 -14.45 17.94
N ALA A 363 -4.91 -13.78 19.09
CA ALA A 363 -5.98 -13.87 20.06
C ALA A 363 -7.33 -13.66 19.34
N ALA A 364 -8.26 -14.55 19.52
CA ALA A 364 -9.59 -14.42 18.94
C ALA A 364 -10.20 -13.11 19.45
N ILE A 365 -10.87 -12.37 18.55
CA ILE A 365 -11.67 -11.22 18.96
C ILE A 365 -12.81 -11.77 19.82
N GLU A 366 -12.91 -11.30 21.06
CA GLU A 366 -13.95 -11.77 22.02
C GLU A 366 -15.35 -11.38 21.54
N GLU A 367 -15.51 -10.20 20.91
CA GLU A 367 -16.77 -9.73 20.35
C GLU A 367 -16.72 -9.67 18.82
N GLN A 368 -17.19 -10.73 18.15
CA GLN A 368 -17.27 -10.78 16.69
C GLN A 368 -18.55 -10.16 16.11
N ASP A 369 -19.59 -9.99 16.94
CA ASP A 369 -20.90 -9.55 16.50
C ASP A 369 -20.90 -8.20 15.79
N PRO A 370 -20.22 -7.14 16.26
CA PRO A 370 -20.17 -5.86 15.55
C PRO A 370 -19.50 -5.97 14.17
N ILE A 371 -18.48 -6.83 14.03
CA ILE A 371 -17.80 -7.05 12.76
C ILE A 371 -18.74 -7.81 11.80
N ASN A 372 -19.40 -8.87 12.30
CA ASN A 372 -20.32 -9.65 11.49
C ASN A 372 -21.52 -8.83 11.03
N GLU A 373 -22.02 -7.90 11.85
CA GLU A 373 -23.06 -6.96 11.46
C GLU A 373 -22.56 -6.00 10.37
N ALA A 374 -21.42 -5.35 10.56
CA ALA A 374 -20.85 -4.40 9.61
C ALA A 374 -20.53 -5.04 8.24
N PHE A 375 -20.12 -6.31 8.23
CA PHE A 375 -19.72 -7.03 7.02
C PHE A 375 -20.76 -8.06 6.55
N GLY A 376 -22.00 -8.05 7.07
CA GLY A 376 -22.98 -9.11 6.81
C GLY A 376 -23.22 -9.41 5.34
N ASN A 377 -23.42 -8.37 4.51
CA ASN A 377 -23.59 -8.51 3.07
C ASN A 377 -22.34 -9.07 2.37
N TYR A 378 -21.15 -8.67 2.81
CA TYR A 378 -19.87 -9.15 2.27
C TYR A 378 -19.66 -10.63 2.62
N ILE A 379 -19.90 -11.01 3.87
CA ILE A 379 -19.80 -12.41 4.34
C ILE A 379 -20.76 -13.30 3.55
N ALA A 380 -22.03 -12.87 3.43
CA ALA A 380 -23.04 -13.63 2.69
C ALA A 380 -22.71 -13.76 1.20
N ARG A 381 -22.26 -12.66 0.56
CA ARG A 381 -21.96 -12.65 -0.88
C ARG A 381 -20.83 -13.60 -1.25
N TYR A 382 -19.77 -13.66 -0.42
CA TYR A 382 -18.57 -14.45 -0.73
C TYR A 382 -18.50 -15.76 0.05
N GLY A 383 -19.51 -16.08 0.90
CA GLY A 383 -19.58 -17.33 1.67
C GLY A 383 -18.38 -17.51 2.59
N LEU A 384 -18.12 -16.53 3.46
CA LEU A 384 -16.96 -16.45 4.35
C LEU A 384 -17.28 -16.94 5.75
#